data_bef8fef9d26520b48b8449859bb2e37c
#
_entry.id   bef8fef9d26520b48b8449859bb2e37c
#
_cell.length_a   1.000
_cell.length_b   1.000
_cell.length_c   1.000
_cell.angle_alpha   90.00
_cell.angle_beta   90.00
_cell.angle_gamma   90.00
#
_symmetry.space_group_name_H-M   'P 1'
#
loop_
_entity.id
_entity.type
_entity.pdbx_description
1 polymer ?
#
loop_
_entity_poly.entity_id
_entity_poly.type
_entity_poly.pdbx_seq_one_letter_code
_entity_poly.pdbx_strand_id
1 'polypeptide(L)'
;MKSGEEEKRKDKRKIYLDTNLQIIFGITLTYIMGVSIITPAFPKIVKELNISAKDVGLLIAVFSFPGILLTPFLGVVADRWGRKKIIFPSLMLFGIAGGLCFFVRDFKLLLILRLIQGIGAAPLGSLTVTIIGDLYSRKELIAAMGYNSSIRSMGSASYPAIGGALAMVGWHYPFILPVIAVPIGFLVLFNLKTPEPENEVHIREHLNIVWKKLRNRQVVRLLVIGIIIFVMLFGSYMTCFPLLLGNSFGLSSLIIGLIMAGVSLIAAVTSSQLGKIIKFFSKKIILKISFILYALALSIIPLISQPWLFFIPIIIFGIAHGMNIPVIQALFAEAAPVKYRATFMSVSGMTFRVGQTLGPLLMGMVISIWGIGGAFYAGAGLSIVMFIIVFRL
;
A
#
# COMPACT_ATOMS: atom_id res chain seq x y z
N MET A 1 9.82 -35.93 29.96
CA MET A 1 10.70 -34.81 30.36
C MET A 1 11.37 -34.11 29.16
N LYS A 2 11.83 -34.81 28.12
CA LYS A 2 12.46 -34.14 26.92
C LYS A 2 11.52 -33.23 26.12
N SER A 3 10.21 -33.53 26.04
CA SER A 3 9.25 -32.67 25.28
C SER A 3 8.99 -31.32 25.93
N GLY A 4 9.00 -31.22 27.25
CA GLY A 4 8.80 -29.98 27.99
C GLY A 4 10.01 -29.04 27.98
N GLU A 5 11.21 -29.58 27.79
CA GLU A 5 12.44 -28.76 27.66
C GLU A 5 12.61 -28.21 26.22
N GLU A 6 12.18 -28.95 25.21
CA GLU A 6 12.13 -28.47 23.83
C GLU A 6 11.07 -27.38 23.65
N GLU A 7 9.92 -27.50 24.29
CA GLU A 7 8.88 -26.45 24.27
C GLU A 7 9.32 -25.19 25.01
N LYS A 8 10.01 -25.31 26.16
CA LYS A 8 10.62 -24.17 26.87
C LYS A 8 11.83 -23.55 26.15
N ARG A 9 12.57 -24.30 25.31
CA ARG A 9 13.63 -23.75 24.45
C ARG A 9 13.06 -23.00 23.24
N LYS A 10 11.91 -23.39 22.68
CA LYS A 10 11.21 -22.64 21.64
C LYS A 10 10.66 -21.30 22.15
N ASP A 11 10.25 -21.20 23.40
CA ASP A 11 9.68 -19.98 23.98
C ASP A 11 10.72 -18.83 24.18
N LYS A 12 12.02 -19.11 24.03
CA LYS A 12 13.10 -18.11 24.09
C LYS A 12 13.64 -17.67 22.72
N ARG A 13 13.21 -18.28 21.61
CA ARG A 13 13.66 -17.83 20.29
C ARG A 13 12.96 -16.51 19.96
N LYS A 14 13.73 -15.45 19.78
CA LYS A 14 13.22 -14.15 19.32
C LYS A 14 12.65 -14.35 17.91
N ILE A 15 11.33 -14.41 17.79
CA ILE A 15 10.59 -14.72 16.53
C ILE A 15 11.09 -13.88 15.35
N TYR A 16 11.48 -12.63 15.59
CA TYR A 16 12.01 -11.74 14.55
C TYR A 16 13.35 -12.20 13.94
N LEU A 17 14.06 -13.17 14.56
CA LEU A 17 15.27 -13.81 14.03
C LEU A 17 14.96 -15.08 13.22
N ASP A 18 13.69 -15.49 13.13
CA ASP A 18 13.30 -16.64 12.33
C ASP A 18 13.55 -16.37 10.84
N THR A 19 14.27 -17.26 10.16
CA THR A 19 14.67 -17.10 8.76
C THR A 19 13.48 -16.95 7.83
N ASN A 20 12.38 -17.69 8.07
CA ASN A 20 11.17 -17.55 7.26
C ASN A 20 10.58 -16.15 7.40
N LEU A 21 10.53 -15.62 8.64
CA LEU A 21 9.98 -14.29 8.88
C LEU A 21 10.85 -13.18 8.27
N GLN A 22 12.18 -13.32 8.30
CA GLN A 22 13.10 -12.38 7.64
C GLN A 22 12.93 -12.37 6.12
N ILE A 23 12.75 -13.55 5.50
CA ILE A 23 12.45 -13.64 4.06
C ILE A 23 11.10 -12.95 3.76
N ILE A 24 10.08 -13.16 4.58
CA ILE A 24 8.78 -12.51 4.46
C ILE A 24 8.91 -10.98 4.59
N PHE A 25 9.78 -10.49 5.49
CA PHE A 25 10.10 -9.06 5.59
C PHE A 25 10.69 -8.52 4.28
N GLY A 26 11.60 -9.27 3.66
CA GLY A 26 12.15 -8.93 2.34
C GLY A 26 11.07 -8.83 1.26
N ILE A 27 10.14 -9.80 1.20
CA ILE A 27 9.00 -9.75 0.26
C ILE A 27 8.11 -8.54 0.55
N THR A 28 7.84 -8.25 1.83
CA THR A 28 7.01 -7.10 2.24
C THR A 28 7.62 -5.79 1.81
N LEU A 29 8.92 -5.59 2.05
CA LEU A 29 9.64 -4.41 1.58
C LEU A 29 9.59 -4.28 0.05
N THR A 30 9.77 -5.39 -0.66
CA THR A 30 9.75 -5.42 -2.13
C THR A 30 8.45 -4.86 -2.71
N TYR A 31 7.27 -5.34 -2.29
CA TYR A 31 6.04 -4.89 -2.94
C TYR A 31 5.63 -3.46 -2.57
N ILE A 32 6.02 -2.97 -1.38
CA ILE A 32 5.76 -1.58 -0.97
C ILE A 32 6.59 -0.60 -1.79
N MET A 33 7.81 -0.97 -2.12
CA MET A 33 8.73 -0.20 -2.94
C MET A 33 8.13 0.21 -4.28
N GLY A 34 7.32 -0.65 -4.89
CA GLY A 34 6.85 -0.51 -6.27
C GLY A 34 6.20 0.84 -6.64
N VAL A 35 5.64 1.57 -5.68
CA VAL A 35 5.06 2.90 -5.91
C VAL A 35 5.83 3.98 -5.14
N SER A 36 6.05 3.76 -3.85
CA SER A 36 6.55 4.81 -2.96
C SER A 36 7.92 5.37 -3.36
N ILE A 37 8.75 4.57 -4.03
CA ILE A 37 10.12 4.95 -4.37
C ILE A 37 10.20 5.89 -5.56
N ILE A 38 9.24 5.84 -6.50
CA ILE A 38 9.30 6.61 -7.75
C ILE A 38 8.58 7.96 -7.63
N THR A 39 7.66 8.11 -6.68
CA THR A 39 6.80 9.31 -6.59
C THR A 39 7.57 10.62 -6.40
N PRO A 40 8.67 10.70 -5.63
CA PRO A 40 9.46 11.94 -5.53
C PRO A 40 10.17 12.33 -6.84
N ALA A 41 10.32 11.38 -7.79
CA ALA A 41 10.92 11.65 -9.10
C ALA A 41 9.91 12.21 -10.13
N PHE A 42 8.61 12.22 -9.83
CA PHE A 42 7.57 12.63 -10.80
C PHE A 42 7.80 13.97 -11.48
N PRO A 43 8.20 15.05 -10.79
CA PRO A 43 8.50 16.32 -11.47
C PRO A 43 9.61 16.19 -12.51
N LYS A 44 10.68 15.43 -12.21
CA LYS A 44 11.76 15.16 -13.16
C LYS A 44 11.32 14.27 -14.32
N ILE A 45 10.51 13.24 -14.05
CA ILE A 45 9.95 12.34 -15.09
C ILE A 45 9.11 13.15 -16.09
N VAL A 46 8.23 14.03 -15.60
CA VAL A 46 7.40 14.91 -16.43
C VAL A 46 8.28 15.77 -17.34
N LYS A 47 9.31 16.39 -16.76
CA LYS A 47 10.21 17.29 -17.50
C LYS A 47 11.07 16.54 -18.53
N GLU A 48 11.71 15.44 -18.13
CA GLU A 48 12.70 14.76 -18.98
C GLU A 48 12.09 13.86 -20.04
N LEU A 49 10.91 13.27 -19.79
CA LEU A 49 10.16 12.52 -20.79
C LEU A 49 9.19 13.38 -21.61
N ASN A 50 9.14 14.71 -21.34
CA ASN A 50 8.27 15.66 -22.01
C ASN A 50 6.79 15.21 -22.06
N ILE A 51 6.29 14.70 -20.91
CA ILE A 51 4.92 14.25 -20.75
C ILE A 51 4.09 15.26 -19.95
N SER A 52 2.76 15.15 -20.04
CA SER A 52 1.89 16.01 -19.25
C SER A 52 1.87 15.59 -17.77
N ALA A 53 1.72 16.56 -16.86
CA ALA A 53 1.56 16.30 -15.43
C ALA A 53 0.40 15.34 -15.10
N LYS A 54 -0.66 15.33 -15.93
CA LYS A 54 -1.79 14.40 -15.80
C LYS A 54 -1.39 12.94 -16.07
N ASP A 55 -0.39 12.72 -16.94
CA ASP A 55 -0.05 11.39 -17.43
C ASP A 55 0.91 10.64 -16.50
N VAL A 56 1.71 11.34 -15.69
CA VAL A 56 2.69 10.68 -14.80
C VAL A 56 2.02 9.74 -13.79
N GLY A 57 0.80 10.03 -13.39
CA GLY A 57 -0.01 9.16 -12.52
C GLY A 57 -0.30 7.78 -13.13
N LEU A 58 -0.22 7.63 -14.47
CA LEU A 58 -0.34 6.35 -15.15
C LEU A 58 0.72 5.34 -14.69
N LEU A 59 1.90 5.80 -14.26
CA LEU A 59 2.95 4.93 -13.70
C LEU A 59 2.48 4.19 -12.45
N ILE A 60 1.58 4.78 -11.66
CA ILE A 60 0.95 4.13 -10.50
C ILE A 60 -0.26 3.31 -10.94
N ALA A 61 -1.12 3.89 -11.77
CA ALA A 61 -2.37 3.25 -12.18
C ALA A 61 -2.11 1.92 -12.91
N VAL A 62 -1.24 1.94 -13.93
CA VAL A 62 -0.90 0.76 -14.74
C VAL A 62 -0.19 -0.31 -13.91
N PHE A 63 0.69 0.08 -12.97
CA PHE A 63 1.31 -0.84 -12.03
C PHE A 63 0.29 -1.50 -11.08
N SER A 64 -0.72 -0.77 -10.65
CA SER A 64 -1.68 -1.25 -9.65
C SER A 64 -2.84 -2.06 -10.25
N PHE A 65 -3.16 -1.79 -11.52
CA PHE A 65 -4.28 -2.38 -12.23
C PHE A 65 -4.27 -3.93 -12.24
N PRO A 66 -3.17 -4.63 -12.53
CA PRO A 66 -3.15 -6.09 -12.50
C PRO A 66 -3.54 -6.66 -11.12
N GLY A 67 -3.21 -5.95 -10.05
CA GLY A 67 -3.56 -6.37 -8.69
C GLY A 67 -5.07 -6.45 -8.43
N ILE A 68 -5.90 -5.72 -9.16
CA ILE A 68 -7.35 -5.79 -9.02
C ILE A 68 -7.87 -7.18 -9.42
N LEU A 69 -7.39 -7.70 -10.53
CA LEU A 69 -7.85 -8.97 -11.11
C LEU A 69 -7.05 -10.16 -10.59
N LEU A 70 -5.72 -10.02 -10.55
CA LEU A 70 -4.82 -11.15 -10.30
C LEU A 70 -4.66 -11.49 -8.83
N THR A 71 -4.81 -10.54 -7.89
CA THR A 71 -4.60 -10.84 -6.46
C THR A 71 -5.52 -11.95 -5.95
N PRO A 72 -6.85 -11.92 -6.15
CA PRO A 72 -7.71 -13.01 -5.70
C PRO A 72 -7.47 -14.32 -6.46
N PHE A 73 -7.20 -14.24 -7.77
CA PHE A 73 -6.94 -15.41 -8.59
C PHE A 73 -5.63 -16.11 -8.19
N LEU A 74 -4.54 -15.36 -8.06
CA LEU A 74 -3.23 -15.91 -7.70
C LEU A 74 -3.18 -16.43 -6.26
N GLY A 75 -4.01 -15.89 -5.35
CA GLY A 75 -4.21 -16.46 -4.02
C GLY A 75 -4.73 -17.90 -4.09
N VAL A 76 -5.78 -18.12 -4.87
CA VAL A 76 -6.36 -19.46 -5.08
C VAL A 76 -5.37 -20.42 -5.75
N VAL A 77 -4.63 -19.94 -6.75
CA VAL A 77 -3.62 -20.76 -7.43
C VAL A 77 -2.49 -21.12 -6.47
N ALA A 78 -2.09 -20.19 -5.59
CA ALA A 78 -1.06 -20.44 -4.58
C ALA A 78 -1.49 -21.48 -3.53
N ASP A 79 -2.76 -21.51 -3.18
CA ASP A 79 -3.32 -22.53 -2.27
C ASP A 79 -3.31 -23.93 -2.89
N ARG A 80 -3.41 -24.05 -4.24
CA ARG A 80 -3.40 -25.33 -4.96
C ARG A 80 -2.00 -25.80 -5.37
N TRP A 81 -1.18 -24.90 -5.90
CA TRP A 81 0.11 -25.22 -6.49
C TRP A 81 1.28 -25.08 -5.52
N GLY A 82 1.01 -24.46 -4.37
CA GLY A 82 2.03 -24.13 -3.39
C GLY A 82 2.50 -22.68 -3.50
N ARG A 83 2.64 -22.04 -2.37
CA ARG A 83 2.91 -20.59 -2.27
C ARG A 83 4.26 -20.18 -2.86
N LYS A 84 5.30 -21.01 -2.69
CA LYS A 84 6.63 -20.76 -3.28
C LYS A 84 6.60 -20.67 -4.81
N LYS A 85 5.81 -21.55 -5.44
CA LYS A 85 5.69 -21.62 -6.92
C LYS A 85 5.07 -20.36 -7.51
N ILE A 86 4.34 -19.59 -6.72
CA ILE A 86 3.75 -18.30 -7.15
C ILE A 86 4.65 -17.13 -6.75
N ILE A 87 5.20 -17.12 -5.53
CA ILE A 87 6.00 -15.99 -5.05
C ILE A 87 7.32 -15.86 -5.81
N PHE A 88 8.01 -16.97 -6.10
CA PHE A 88 9.28 -16.93 -6.81
C PHE A 88 9.17 -16.24 -8.18
N PRO A 89 8.34 -16.72 -9.13
CA PRO A 89 8.20 -16.06 -10.43
C PRO A 89 7.65 -14.63 -10.30
N SER A 90 6.82 -14.35 -9.29
CA SER A 90 6.32 -13.01 -9.04
C SER A 90 7.42 -12.04 -8.64
N LEU A 91 8.36 -12.45 -7.78
CA LEU A 91 9.54 -11.66 -7.41
C LEU A 91 10.49 -11.47 -8.59
N MET A 92 10.71 -12.53 -9.41
CA MET A 92 11.50 -12.44 -10.63
C MET A 92 10.92 -11.42 -11.59
N LEU A 93 9.61 -11.52 -11.87
CA LEU A 93 8.91 -10.61 -12.76
C LEU A 93 8.93 -9.18 -12.26
N PHE A 94 8.69 -8.98 -10.96
CA PHE A 94 8.75 -7.66 -10.30
C PHE A 94 10.16 -7.05 -10.40
N GLY A 95 11.19 -7.82 -10.07
CA GLY A 95 12.57 -7.35 -10.04
C GLY A 95 13.13 -7.05 -11.43
N ILE A 96 12.91 -7.97 -12.38
CA ILE A 96 13.43 -7.84 -13.75
C ILE A 96 12.71 -6.69 -14.47
N ALA A 97 11.36 -6.68 -14.48
CA ALA A 97 10.62 -5.61 -15.15
C ALA A 97 10.87 -4.25 -14.50
N GLY A 98 10.97 -4.19 -13.16
CA GLY A 98 11.32 -2.99 -12.44
C GLY A 98 12.73 -2.49 -12.76
N GLY A 99 13.72 -3.39 -12.80
CA GLY A 99 15.09 -3.06 -13.19
C GLY A 99 15.22 -2.62 -14.65
N LEU A 100 14.47 -3.22 -15.57
CA LEU A 100 14.44 -2.81 -16.96
C LEU A 100 13.93 -1.37 -17.15
N CYS A 101 13.03 -0.88 -16.29
CA CYS A 101 12.59 0.51 -16.30
C CYS A 101 13.75 1.51 -16.15
N PHE A 102 14.87 1.12 -15.52
CA PHE A 102 16.07 1.95 -15.39
C PHE A 102 16.67 2.35 -16.74
N PHE A 103 16.62 1.46 -17.74
CA PHE A 103 17.23 1.67 -19.06
C PHE A 103 16.30 2.37 -20.06
N VAL A 104 15.00 2.43 -19.77
CA VAL A 104 13.98 2.95 -20.71
C VAL A 104 13.88 4.46 -20.60
N ARG A 105 13.74 5.14 -21.76
CA ARG A 105 13.54 6.58 -21.90
C ARG A 105 12.26 6.91 -22.69
N ASP A 106 11.53 5.92 -23.13
CA ASP A 106 10.23 6.05 -23.78
C ASP A 106 9.11 5.81 -22.75
N PHE A 107 8.15 6.74 -22.67
CA PHE A 107 7.08 6.66 -21.67
C PHE A 107 6.12 5.49 -21.90
N LYS A 108 5.83 5.13 -23.15
CA LYS A 108 4.92 4.01 -23.46
C LYS A 108 5.55 2.67 -23.07
N LEU A 109 6.84 2.50 -23.39
CA LEU A 109 7.57 1.31 -22.98
C LEU A 109 7.72 1.23 -21.46
N LEU A 110 7.91 2.36 -20.79
CA LEU A 110 7.93 2.43 -19.34
C LEU A 110 6.60 1.98 -18.74
N LEU A 111 5.45 2.37 -19.30
CA LEU A 111 4.13 1.90 -18.88
C LEU A 111 3.95 0.38 -19.06
N ILE A 112 4.43 -0.18 -20.19
CA ILE A 112 4.39 -1.63 -20.44
C ILE A 112 5.20 -2.38 -19.36
N LEU A 113 6.41 -1.93 -19.07
CA LEU A 113 7.23 -2.53 -18.02
C LEU A 113 6.60 -2.38 -16.63
N ARG A 114 5.95 -1.26 -16.34
CA ARG A 114 5.19 -1.04 -15.11
C ARG A 114 3.99 -1.99 -14.99
N LEU A 115 3.30 -2.29 -16.10
CA LEU A 115 2.23 -3.29 -16.14
C LEU A 115 2.78 -4.68 -15.78
N ILE A 116 3.87 -5.09 -16.41
CA ILE A 116 4.54 -6.37 -16.16
C ILE A 116 5.02 -6.45 -14.71
N GLN A 117 5.63 -5.39 -14.19
CA GLN A 117 6.05 -5.30 -12.79
C GLN A 117 4.85 -5.40 -11.84
N GLY A 118 3.71 -4.80 -12.21
CA GLY A 118 2.45 -4.87 -11.47
C GLY A 118 1.87 -6.29 -11.41
N ILE A 119 2.00 -7.08 -12.48
CA ILE A 119 1.63 -8.50 -12.50
C ILE A 119 2.46 -9.25 -11.45
N GLY A 120 3.78 -9.01 -11.39
CA GLY A 120 4.64 -9.58 -10.36
C GLY A 120 4.28 -9.13 -8.94
N ALA A 121 3.89 -7.86 -8.76
CA ALA A 121 3.50 -7.32 -7.45
C ALA A 121 2.16 -7.85 -6.92
N ALA A 122 1.27 -8.29 -7.80
CA ALA A 122 -0.12 -8.60 -7.47
C ALA A 122 -0.29 -9.58 -6.29
N PRO A 123 0.36 -10.75 -6.24
CA PRO A 123 0.18 -11.71 -5.17
C PRO A 123 1.02 -11.44 -3.93
N LEU A 124 2.10 -10.65 -4.01
CA LEU A 124 3.12 -10.56 -2.96
C LEU A 124 2.54 -10.10 -1.61
N GLY A 125 1.67 -9.09 -1.61
CA GLY A 125 1.10 -8.54 -0.39
C GLY A 125 0.12 -9.48 0.31
N SER A 126 -0.72 -10.20 -0.42
CA SER A 126 -1.66 -11.17 0.16
C SER A 126 -0.94 -12.44 0.63
N LEU A 127 -0.02 -12.97 -0.18
CA LEU A 127 0.70 -14.20 0.15
C LEU A 127 1.63 -14.03 1.37
N THR A 128 2.22 -12.86 1.62
CA THR A 128 2.99 -12.63 2.84
C THR A 128 2.14 -12.82 4.10
N VAL A 129 0.93 -12.25 4.12
CA VAL A 129 0.00 -12.40 5.26
C VAL A 129 -0.43 -13.85 5.42
N THR A 130 -0.71 -14.53 4.31
CA THR A 130 -1.14 -15.92 4.34
C THR A 130 -0.03 -16.86 4.84
N ILE A 131 1.21 -16.70 4.35
CA ILE A 131 2.35 -17.50 4.81
C ILE A 131 2.62 -17.31 6.30
N ILE A 132 2.52 -16.07 6.81
CA ILE A 132 2.63 -15.84 8.25
C ILE A 132 1.53 -16.62 9.00
N GLY A 133 0.31 -16.64 8.47
CA GLY A 133 -0.80 -17.40 9.04
C GLY A 133 -0.57 -18.91 9.07
N ASP A 134 0.16 -19.44 8.07
CA ASP A 134 0.46 -20.87 7.97
C ASP A 134 1.63 -21.31 8.86
N LEU A 135 2.62 -20.43 9.02
CA LEU A 135 3.87 -20.76 9.74
C LEU A 135 3.76 -20.56 11.26
N TYR A 136 2.94 -19.61 11.68
CA TYR A 136 2.88 -19.18 13.08
C TYR A 136 1.47 -19.37 13.66
N SER A 137 1.37 -19.79 14.91
CA SER A 137 0.10 -20.00 15.60
C SER A 137 -0.03 -19.16 16.88
N ARG A 138 -1.27 -18.88 17.31
CA ARG A 138 -1.59 -18.22 18.59
C ARG A 138 -0.79 -16.92 18.83
N LYS A 139 0.01 -16.85 19.91
CA LYS A 139 0.80 -15.68 20.30
C LYS A 139 1.88 -15.32 19.28
N GLU A 140 2.51 -16.34 18.67
CA GLU A 140 3.55 -16.15 17.66
C GLU A 140 2.98 -15.48 16.40
N LEU A 141 1.78 -15.86 15.98
CA LEU A 141 1.08 -15.25 14.84
C LEU A 141 0.88 -13.75 15.05
N ILE A 142 0.40 -13.37 16.25
CA ILE A 142 0.18 -11.94 16.57
C ILE A 142 1.50 -11.17 16.52
N ALA A 143 2.56 -11.75 17.08
CA ALA A 143 3.89 -11.13 17.08
C ALA A 143 4.47 -11.00 15.66
N ALA A 144 4.40 -12.07 14.85
CA ALA A 144 4.88 -12.09 13.47
C ALA A 144 4.14 -11.07 12.58
N MET A 145 2.80 -10.99 12.71
CA MET A 145 1.99 -9.98 12.03
C MET A 145 2.34 -8.56 12.48
N GLY A 146 2.60 -8.35 13.79
CA GLY A 146 3.06 -7.08 14.33
C GLY A 146 4.39 -6.64 13.75
N TYR A 147 5.39 -7.54 13.73
CA TYR A 147 6.69 -7.26 13.12
C TYR A 147 6.57 -6.96 11.63
N ASN A 148 5.80 -7.75 10.88
CA ASN A 148 5.58 -7.51 9.46
C ASN A 148 4.91 -6.16 9.20
N SER A 149 3.96 -5.76 10.05
CA SER A 149 3.33 -4.44 9.98
C SER A 149 4.33 -3.30 10.25
N SER A 150 5.25 -3.48 11.21
CA SER A 150 6.31 -2.53 11.52
C SER A 150 7.27 -2.37 10.33
N ILE A 151 7.70 -3.48 9.73
CA ILE A 151 8.55 -3.49 8.52
C ILE A 151 7.86 -2.77 7.37
N ARG A 152 6.56 -3.01 7.18
CA ARG A 152 5.75 -2.31 6.17
C ARG A 152 5.75 -0.80 6.41
N SER A 153 5.56 -0.36 7.66
CA SER A 153 5.58 1.05 8.02
C SER A 153 6.95 1.69 7.80
N MET A 154 8.03 0.98 8.17
CA MET A 154 9.41 1.43 7.90
C MET A 154 9.66 1.59 6.39
N GLY A 155 9.27 0.62 5.56
CA GLY A 155 9.38 0.72 4.12
C GLY A 155 8.60 1.93 3.57
N SER A 156 7.35 2.11 4.00
CA SER A 156 6.53 3.25 3.57
C SER A 156 7.11 4.60 3.97
N ALA A 157 7.82 4.68 5.10
CA ALA A 157 8.48 5.91 5.55
C ALA A 157 9.83 6.14 4.87
N SER A 158 10.63 5.09 4.62
CA SER A 158 11.98 5.24 4.07
C SER A 158 12.03 5.35 2.55
N TYR A 159 11.14 4.64 1.82
CA TYR A 159 11.23 4.60 0.35
C TYR A 159 11.06 5.94 -0.35
N PRO A 160 10.18 6.86 0.06
CA PRO A 160 10.15 8.18 -0.57
C PRO A 160 11.47 8.94 -0.41
N ALA A 161 12.10 8.88 0.78
CA ALA A 161 13.38 9.55 1.01
C ALA A 161 14.51 8.91 0.17
N ILE A 162 14.60 7.57 0.15
CA ILE A 162 15.58 6.84 -0.66
C ILE A 162 15.35 7.11 -2.15
N GLY A 163 14.10 7.03 -2.62
CA GLY A 163 13.73 7.32 -4.00
C GLY A 163 14.03 8.75 -4.41
N GLY A 164 13.77 9.71 -3.51
CA GLY A 164 14.12 11.10 -3.70
C GLY A 164 15.63 11.33 -3.82
N ALA A 165 16.43 10.69 -2.97
CA ALA A 165 17.90 10.73 -3.03
C ALA A 165 18.43 10.15 -4.36
N LEU A 166 17.95 9.00 -4.76
CA LEU A 166 18.32 8.38 -6.04
C LEU A 166 17.90 9.24 -7.24
N ALA A 167 16.72 9.85 -7.17
CA ALA A 167 16.23 10.75 -8.22
C ALA A 167 17.04 12.05 -8.31
N MET A 168 17.87 12.40 -7.33
CA MET A 168 18.84 13.51 -7.46
C MET A 168 19.86 13.22 -8.56
N VAL A 169 20.34 11.98 -8.65
CA VAL A 169 21.29 11.52 -9.67
C VAL A 169 20.63 11.47 -11.05
N GLY A 170 19.40 10.92 -11.12
CA GLY A 170 18.57 10.87 -12.32
C GLY A 170 17.23 10.22 -12.02
N TRP A 171 16.17 10.64 -12.70
CA TRP A 171 14.81 10.18 -12.45
C TRP A 171 14.64 8.66 -12.58
N HIS A 172 15.51 7.99 -13.32
CA HIS A 172 15.47 6.55 -13.58
C HIS A 172 16.17 5.72 -12.50
N TYR A 173 17.04 6.30 -11.66
CA TYR A 173 17.76 5.56 -10.62
C TYR A 173 16.87 4.87 -9.58
N PRO A 174 15.72 5.42 -9.16
CA PRO A 174 14.81 4.69 -8.27
C PRO A 174 14.35 3.33 -8.81
N PHE A 175 14.34 3.14 -10.13
CA PHE A 175 13.96 1.87 -10.76
C PHE A 175 15.02 0.75 -10.66
N ILE A 176 16.24 1.05 -10.19
CA ILE A 176 17.24 0.00 -9.96
C ILE A 176 16.94 -0.83 -8.70
N LEU A 177 16.32 -0.21 -7.68
CA LEU A 177 16.07 -0.88 -6.40
C LEU A 177 15.13 -2.09 -6.49
N PRO A 178 14.10 -2.15 -7.33
CA PRO A 178 13.30 -3.34 -7.54
C PRO A 178 14.10 -4.61 -7.90
N VAL A 179 15.32 -4.48 -8.45
CA VAL A 179 16.21 -5.60 -8.74
C VAL A 179 16.52 -6.44 -7.50
N ILE A 180 16.46 -5.85 -6.30
CA ILE A 180 16.65 -6.57 -5.03
C ILE A 180 15.61 -7.70 -4.83
N ALA A 181 14.49 -7.65 -5.53
CA ALA A 181 13.51 -8.73 -5.55
C ALA A 181 14.07 -10.05 -6.09
N VAL A 182 15.07 -9.98 -6.99
CA VAL A 182 15.67 -11.16 -7.61
C VAL A 182 16.41 -12.01 -6.56
N PRO A 183 17.40 -11.51 -5.81
CA PRO A 183 18.03 -12.29 -4.74
C PRO A 183 17.02 -12.70 -3.65
N ILE A 184 16.03 -11.87 -3.31
CA ILE A 184 14.97 -12.28 -2.36
C ILE A 184 14.18 -13.47 -2.93
N GLY A 185 13.90 -13.49 -4.23
CA GLY A 185 13.25 -14.63 -4.90
C GLY A 185 14.06 -15.91 -4.75
N PHE A 186 15.37 -15.88 -4.94
CA PHE A 186 16.22 -17.03 -4.68
C PHE A 186 16.23 -17.46 -3.21
N LEU A 187 16.22 -16.51 -2.26
CA LEU A 187 16.06 -16.84 -0.85
C LEU A 187 14.71 -17.53 -0.58
N VAL A 188 13.64 -17.09 -1.22
CA VAL A 188 12.33 -17.77 -1.17
C VAL A 188 12.44 -19.19 -1.71
N LEU A 189 13.07 -19.37 -2.88
CA LEU A 189 13.18 -20.67 -3.53
C LEU A 189 13.94 -21.68 -2.67
N PHE A 190 15.05 -21.30 -2.08
CA PHE A 190 15.94 -22.23 -1.38
C PHE A 190 15.66 -22.33 0.14
N ASN A 191 15.30 -21.25 0.80
CA ASN A 191 15.28 -21.17 2.26
C ASN A 191 13.88 -21.05 2.87
N LEU A 192 12.86 -20.52 2.15
CA LEU A 192 11.52 -20.38 2.72
C LEU A 192 10.87 -21.77 2.88
N LYS A 193 10.44 -22.10 4.08
CA LYS A 193 9.67 -23.32 4.36
C LYS A 193 8.18 -22.95 4.39
N THR A 194 7.39 -23.52 3.49
CA THR A 194 5.93 -23.37 3.49
C THR A 194 5.28 -24.74 3.64
N PRO A 195 4.14 -24.85 4.34
CA PRO A 195 3.35 -26.08 4.35
C PRO A 195 2.99 -26.51 2.92
N GLU A 196 2.81 -27.81 2.74
CA GLU A 196 2.27 -28.34 1.48
C GLU A 196 0.82 -27.90 1.30
N PRO A 197 0.38 -27.70 0.05
CA PRO A 197 -0.97 -27.26 -0.23
C PRO A 197 -2.00 -28.32 0.18
N GLU A 198 -3.05 -27.91 0.88
CA GLU A 198 -4.21 -28.74 1.16
C GLU A 198 -5.11 -28.85 -0.08
N ASN A 199 -5.40 -30.08 -0.51
CA ASN A 199 -6.02 -30.36 -1.82
C ASN A 199 -7.52 -30.02 -1.97
N GLU A 200 -8.23 -29.58 -0.92
CA GLU A 200 -9.68 -29.35 -1.00
C GLU A 200 -10.12 -27.99 -0.44
N VAL A 201 -10.11 -26.97 -1.30
CA VAL A 201 -10.87 -25.74 -1.02
C VAL A 201 -12.07 -25.67 -1.97
N HIS A 202 -13.29 -25.81 -1.45
CA HIS A 202 -14.54 -25.59 -2.20
C HIS A 202 -14.74 -24.08 -2.47
N ILE A 203 -13.96 -23.56 -3.41
CA ILE A 203 -13.87 -22.13 -3.73
C ILE A 203 -15.23 -21.55 -4.12
N ARG A 204 -16.03 -22.29 -4.87
CA ARG A 204 -17.32 -21.84 -5.43
C ARG A 204 -18.34 -21.55 -4.32
N GLU A 205 -18.38 -22.38 -3.30
CA GLU A 205 -19.26 -22.20 -2.14
C GLU A 205 -18.82 -20.99 -1.30
N HIS A 206 -17.51 -20.87 -1.03
CA HIS A 206 -16.93 -19.72 -0.33
C HIS A 206 -17.20 -18.40 -1.05
N LEU A 207 -17.02 -18.34 -2.36
CA LEU A 207 -17.27 -17.13 -3.16
C LEU A 207 -18.76 -16.74 -3.14
N ASN A 208 -19.68 -17.69 -3.24
CA ASN A 208 -21.11 -17.41 -3.20
C ASN A 208 -21.58 -16.82 -1.86
N ILE A 209 -21.06 -17.35 -0.74
CA ILE A 209 -21.39 -16.84 0.59
C ILE A 209 -20.82 -15.44 0.79
N VAL A 210 -19.58 -15.22 0.38
CA VAL A 210 -18.93 -13.90 0.43
C VAL A 210 -19.68 -12.90 -0.43
N TRP A 211 -20.04 -13.27 -1.68
CA TRP A 211 -20.81 -12.42 -2.59
C TRP A 211 -22.15 -12.00 -2.02
N LYS A 212 -22.88 -12.94 -1.40
CA LYS A 212 -24.15 -12.65 -0.72
C LYS A 212 -23.99 -11.67 0.45
N LYS A 213 -22.90 -11.80 1.22
CA LYS A 213 -22.57 -10.91 2.34
C LYS A 213 -22.06 -9.55 1.89
N LEU A 214 -21.34 -9.47 0.75
CA LEU A 214 -20.87 -8.21 0.15
C LEU A 214 -22.03 -7.31 -0.27
N ARG A 215 -23.25 -7.85 -0.48
CA ARG A 215 -24.47 -7.07 -0.75
C ARG A 215 -25.03 -6.35 0.48
N ASN A 216 -24.51 -6.60 1.68
CA ASN A 216 -24.91 -5.86 2.88
C ASN A 216 -24.56 -4.38 2.72
N ARG A 217 -25.52 -3.48 2.95
CA ARG A 217 -25.34 -2.03 2.83
C ARG A 217 -24.18 -1.48 3.66
N GLN A 218 -23.94 -2.04 4.85
CA GLN A 218 -22.82 -1.65 5.70
C GLN A 218 -21.49 -2.03 5.07
N VAL A 219 -21.37 -3.25 4.54
CA VAL A 219 -20.15 -3.73 3.87
C VAL A 219 -19.88 -2.90 2.61
N VAL A 220 -20.90 -2.65 1.79
CA VAL A 220 -20.76 -1.79 0.59
C VAL A 220 -20.23 -0.40 0.96
N ARG A 221 -20.76 0.23 2.03
CA ARG A 221 -20.26 1.53 2.49
C ARG A 221 -18.79 1.46 2.91
N LEU A 222 -18.39 0.41 3.62
CA LEU A 222 -16.97 0.21 3.99
C LEU A 222 -16.08 0.05 2.76
N LEU A 223 -16.54 -0.69 1.73
CA LEU A 223 -15.82 -0.85 0.46
C LEU A 223 -15.64 0.51 -0.24
N VAL A 224 -16.72 1.29 -0.37
CA VAL A 224 -16.68 2.63 -0.97
C VAL A 224 -15.72 3.55 -0.20
N ILE A 225 -15.79 3.56 1.13
CA ILE A 225 -14.86 4.33 1.98
C ILE A 225 -13.43 3.91 1.70
N GLY A 226 -13.15 2.60 1.65
CA GLY A 226 -11.81 2.07 1.35
C GLY A 226 -11.30 2.50 -0.04
N ILE A 227 -12.14 2.45 -1.09
CA ILE A 227 -11.78 2.94 -2.44
C ILE A 227 -11.40 4.42 -2.37
N ILE A 228 -12.26 5.25 -1.80
CA ILE A 228 -12.07 6.70 -1.80
C ILE A 228 -10.84 7.12 -0.97
N ILE A 229 -10.56 6.48 0.16
CA ILE A 229 -9.32 6.72 0.91
C ILE A 229 -8.09 6.51 0.01
N PHE A 230 -8.09 5.42 -0.77
CA PHE A 230 -6.97 5.11 -1.65
C PHE A 230 -6.96 5.99 -2.91
N VAL A 231 -8.12 6.46 -3.40
CA VAL A 231 -8.21 7.49 -4.44
C VAL A 231 -7.53 8.78 -3.96
N MET A 232 -7.83 9.25 -2.74
CA MET A 232 -7.19 10.45 -2.18
C MET A 232 -5.70 10.24 -1.94
N LEU A 233 -5.31 9.10 -1.37
CA LEU A 233 -3.92 8.79 -1.07
C LEU A 233 -3.06 8.73 -2.34
N PHE A 234 -3.49 7.98 -3.36
CA PHE A 234 -2.69 7.77 -4.57
C PHE A 234 -2.91 8.85 -5.63
N GLY A 235 -4.08 9.46 -5.67
CA GLY A 235 -4.38 10.57 -6.56
C GLY A 235 -3.84 11.89 -6.01
N SER A 236 -4.52 12.47 -5.01
CA SER A 236 -4.18 13.81 -4.52
C SER A 236 -2.81 13.85 -3.82
N TYR A 237 -2.48 12.84 -2.98
CA TYR A 237 -1.22 12.88 -2.25
C TYR A 237 -0.05 12.29 -3.04
N MET A 238 -0.07 11.01 -3.43
CA MET A 238 1.10 10.36 -4.05
C MET A 238 1.42 10.86 -5.47
N THR A 239 0.42 11.33 -6.23
CA THR A 239 0.62 11.85 -7.59
C THR A 239 0.75 13.36 -7.62
N CYS A 240 -0.22 14.10 -7.05
CA CYS A 240 -0.28 15.55 -7.22
C CYS A 240 0.67 16.30 -6.28
N PHE A 241 0.93 15.79 -5.08
CA PHE A 241 1.74 16.50 -4.10
C PHE A 241 3.22 16.62 -4.51
N PRO A 242 3.91 15.56 -5.00
CA PRO A 242 5.26 15.73 -5.55
C PRO A 242 5.31 16.72 -6.73
N LEU A 243 4.31 16.68 -7.61
CA LEU A 243 4.21 17.61 -8.74
C LEU A 243 4.08 19.08 -8.28
N LEU A 244 3.24 19.33 -7.27
CA LEU A 244 3.12 20.67 -6.69
C LEU A 244 4.44 21.14 -6.11
N LEU A 245 5.09 20.32 -5.30
CA LEU A 245 6.36 20.65 -4.65
C LEU A 245 7.50 20.91 -5.66
N GLY A 246 7.57 20.10 -6.72
CA GLY A 246 8.59 20.23 -7.74
C GLY A 246 8.32 21.35 -8.71
N ASN A 247 7.09 21.46 -9.25
CA ASN A 247 6.78 22.42 -10.32
C ASN A 247 6.52 23.82 -9.79
N SER A 248 5.82 23.99 -8.65
CA SER A 248 5.45 25.30 -8.12
C SER A 248 6.50 25.87 -7.16
N PHE A 249 7.21 25.01 -6.42
CA PHE A 249 8.18 25.43 -5.41
C PHE A 249 9.64 25.11 -5.78
N GLY A 250 9.88 24.42 -6.90
CA GLY A 250 11.24 24.09 -7.35
C GLY A 250 12.02 23.15 -6.40
N LEU A 251 11.32 22.42 -5.53
CA LEU A 251 11.98 21.57 -4.54
C LEU A 251 12.66 20.36 -5.20
N SER A 252 13.84 20.02 -4.70
CA SER A 252 14.57 18.84 -5.17
C SER A 252 13.84 17.54 -4.83
N SER A 253 14.06 16.50 -5.62
CA SER A 253 13.45 15.17 -5.39
C SER A 253 13.76 14.63 -4.00
N LEU A 254 14.95 14.92 -3.42
CA LEU A 254 15.31 14.52 -2.06
C LEU A 254 14.39 15.21 -1.04
N ILE A 255 14.21 16.53 -1.13
CA ILE A 255 13.36 17.28 -0.20
C ILE A 255 11.91 16.79 -0.33
N ILE A 256 11.40 16.59 -1.55
CA ILE A 256 10.09 15.99 -1.79
C ILE A 256 9.96 14.64 -1.10
N GLY A 257 10.96 13.78 -1.27
CA GLY A 257 11.00 12.45 -0.64
C GLY A 257 11.01 12.51 0.89
N LEU A 258 11.77 13.42 1.50
CA LEU A 258 11.82 13.63 2.95
C LEU A 258 10.48 14.14 3.49
N ILE A 259 9.82 15.06 2.80
CA ILE A 259 8.50 15.56 3.14
C ILE A 259 7.48 14.42 3.13
N MET A 260 7.49 13.59 2.09
CA MET A 260 6.61 12.42 1.98
C MET A 260 6.90 11.35 3.04
N ALA A 261 8.18 11.14 3.37
CA ALA A 261 8.60 10.27 4.45
C ALA A 261 8.05 10.74 5.80
N GLY A 262 8.04 12.05 6.04
CA GLY A 262 7.47 12.67 7.23
C GLY A 262 6.01 12.33 7.45
N VAL A 263 5.18 12.39 6.40
CA VAL A 263 3.75 11.96 6.48
C VAL A 263 3.63 10.50 6.93
N SER A 264 4.43 9.61 6.33
CA SER A 264 4.41 8.18 6.67
C SER A 264 4.86 7.92 8.11
N LEU A 265 5.85 8.68 8.60
CA LEU A 265 6.33 8.59 9.98
C LEU A 265 5.25 9.04 10.97
N ILE A 266 4.60 10.18 10.71
CA ILE A 266 3.50 10.69 11.54
C ILE A 266 2.34 9.69 11.55
N ALA A 267 2.01 9.12 10.40
CA ALA A 267 0.96 8.09 10.32
C ALA A 267 1.32 6.84 11.13
N ALA A 268 2.58 6.39 11.11
CA ALA A 268 3.05 5.25 11.90
C ALA A 268 2.96 5.54 13.41
N VAL A 269 3.41 6.72 13.85
CA VAL A 269 3.30 7.15 15.25
C VAL A 269 1.83 7.22 15.69
N THR A 270 0.96 7.84 14.89
CA THR A 270 -0.48 7.93 15.20
C THR A 270 -1.13 6.56 15.27
N SER A 271 -0.83 5.69 14.32
CA SER A 271 -1.34 4.31 14.28
C SER A 271 -0.91 3.50 15.50
N SER A 272 0.32 3.70 16.01
CA SER A 272 0.81 3.03 17.22
C SER A 272 0.05 3.45 18.50
N GLN A 273 -0.50 4.67 18.54
CA GLN A 273 -1.29 5.18 19.65
C GLN A 273 -2.80 4.86 19.54
N LEU A 274 -3.22 4.27 18.41
CA LEU A 274 -4.64 4.03 18.12
C LEU A 274 -5.31 3.16 19.20
N GLY A 275 -4.58 2.20 19.79
CA GLY A 275 -5.08 1.37 20.88
C GLY A 275 -5.48 2.16 22.14
N LYS A 276 -4.85 3.32 22.38
CA LYS A 276 -5.23 4.26 23.44
C LYS A 276 -6.43 5.12 23.01
N ILE A 277 -6.43 5.60 21.77
CA ILE A 277 -7.47 6.48 21.23
C ILE A 277 -8.84 5.77 21.20
N ILE A 278 -8.87 4.48 20.84
CA ILE A 278 -10.11 3.67 20.78
C ILE A 278 -10.75 3.48 22.17
N LYS A 279 -9.99 3.65 23.27
CA LYS A 279 -10.57 3.59 24.62
C LYS A 279 -11.50 4.78 24.91
N PHE A 280 -11.26 5.93 24.28
CA PHE A 280 -12.01 7.17 24.49
C PHE A 280 -13.01 7.46 23.38
N PHE A 281 -12.75 7.03 22.15
CA PHE A 281 -13.57 7.34 20.99
C PHE A 281 -13.98 6.07 20.24
N SER A 282 -15.23 6.00 19.81
CA SER A 282 -15.71 4.91 18.97
C SER A 282 -15.03 4.94 17.59
N LYS A 283 -14.90 3.79 16.94
CA LYS A 283 -14.30 3.66 15.59
C LYS A 283 -14.97 4.59 14.58
N LYS A 284 -16.30 4.77 14.68
CA LYS A 284 -17.05 5.69 13.80
C LYS A 284 -16.67 7.16 14.03
N ILE A 285 -16.47 7.58 15.29
CA ILE A 285 -16.02 8.94 15.61
C ILE A 285 -14.60 9.17 15.08
N ILE A 286 -13.70 8.21 15.25
CA ILE A 286 -12.32 8.28 14.74
C ILE A 286 -12.32 8.45 13.21
N LEU A 287 -13.15 7.69 12.48
CA LEU A 287 -13.30 7.85 11.02
C LEU A 287 -13.82 9.24 10.64
N LYS A 288 -14.82 9.78 11.37
CA LYS A 288 -15.33 11.12 11.12
C LYS A 288 -14.25 12.17 11.31
N ILE A 289 -13.51 12.10 12.42
CA ILE A 289 -12.39 13.02 12.71
C ILE A 289 -11.34 12.91 11.61
N SER A 290 -10.96 11.70 11.19
CA SER A 290 -9.95 11.51 10.16
C SER A 290 -10.35 12.10 8.80
N PHE A 291 -11.64 12.03 8.42
CA PHE A 291 -12.11 12.65 7.18
C PHE A 291 -12.17 14.19 7.26
N ILE A 292 -12.50 14.75 8.41
CA ILE A 292 -12.38 16.21 8.64
C ILE A 292 -10.91 16.65 8.50
N LEU A 293 -9.99 15.91 9.13
CA LEU A 293 -8.56 16.21 9.04
C LEU A 293 -8.03 16.07 7.61
N TYR A 294 -8.47 15.06 6.85
CA TYR A 294 -8.11 14.94 5.43
C TYR A 294 -8.64 16.13 4.62
N ALA A 295 -9.91 16.52 4.82
CA ALA A 295 -10.50 17.67 4.12
C ALA A 295 -9.72 18.95 4.44
N LEU A 296 -9.39 19.18 5.71
CA LEU A 296 -8.61 20.33 6.15
C LEU A 296 -7.21 20.33 5.53
N ALA A 297 -6.47 19.22 5.64
CA ALA A 297 -5.13 19.12 5.09
C ALA A 297 -5.10 19.39 3.57
N LEU A 298 -6.01 18.73 2.83
CA LEU A 298 -6.06 18.88 1.38
C LEU A 298 -6.51 20.29 0.95
N SER A 299 -7.40 20.94 1.70
CA SER A 299 -7.83 22.31 1.40
C SER A 299 -6.74 23.35 1.67
N ILE A 300 -5.86 23.11 2.64
CA ILE A 300 -4.76 24.03 2.99
C ILE A 300 -3.63 23.96 1.96
N ILE A 301 -3.32 22.78 1.41
CA ILE A 301 -2.16 22.57 0.50
C ILE A 301 -2.12 23.59 -0.64
N PRO A 302 -3.19 23.89 -1.41
CA PRO A 302 -3.14 24.85 -2.50
C PRO A 302 -2.97 26.30 -2.08
N LEU A 303 -3.22 26.62 -0.80
CA LEU A 303 -3.13 27.98 -0.26
C LEU A 303 -1.73 28.34 0.24
N ILE A 304 -0.82 27.36 0.27
CA ILE A 304 0.52 27.55 0.79
C ILE A 304 1.37 28.28 -0.25
N SER A 305 1.99 29.37 0.18
CA SER A 305 2.92 30.17 -0.61
C SER A 305 4.40 29.94 -0.26
N GLN A 306 4.67 29.35 0.92
CA GLN A 306 6.03 29.16 1.43
C GLN A 306 6.30 27.68 1.72
N PRO A 307 7.42 27.07 1.25
CA PRO A 307 7.68 25.65 1.37
C PRO A 307 7.65 25.10 2.80
N TRP A 308 8.11 25.86 3.77
CA TRP A 308 8.15 25.42 5.19
C TRP A 308 6.75 25.30 5.81
N LEU A 309 5.73 26.00 5.29
CA LEU A 309 4.36 25.87 5.78
C LEU A 309 3.73 24.52 5.47
N PHE A 310 4.32 23.72 4.57
CA PHE A 310 3.84 22.36 4.31
C PHE A 310 3.91 21.43 5.53
N PHE A 311 4.68 21.76 6.57
CA PHE A 311 4.64 20.99 7.83
C PHE A 311 3.22 20.89 8.41
N ILE A 312 2.39 21.93 8.26
CA ILE A 312 1.04 21.96 8.81
C ILE A 312 0.15 20.87 8.16
N PRO A 313 -0.11 20.89 6.83
CA PRO A 313 -0.95 19.87 6.21
C PRO A 313 -0.32 18.47 6.24
N ILE A 314 1.01 18.34 6.28
CA ILE A 314 1.71 17.05 6.42
C ILE A 314 1.38 16.39 7.76
N ILE A 315 1.43 17.15 8.86
CA ILE A 315 1.08 16.63 10.19
C ILE A 315 -0.39 16.24 10.23
N ILE A 316 -1.27 17.10 9.74
CA ILE A 316 -2.72 16.87 9.75
C ILE A 316 -3.06 15.63 8.89
N PHE A 317 -2.51 15.54 7.68
CA PHE A 317 -2.73 14.40 6.78
C PHE A 317 -2.16 13.10 7.34
N GLY A 318 -0.97 13.15 7.94
CA GLY A 318 -0.33 11.98 8.58
C GLY A 318 -1.14 11.45 9.75
N ILE A 319 -1.68 12.32 10.62
CA ILE A 319 -2.58 11.94 11.71
C ILE A 319 -3.85 11.29 11.15
N ALA A 320 -4.49 11.93 10.16
CA ALA A 320 -5.68 11.40 9.52
C ALA A 320 -5.44 9.99 8.94
N HIS A 321 -4.31 9.81 8.24
CA HIS A 321 -3.94 8.54 7.61
C HIS A 321 -3.65 7.44 8.63
N GLY A 322 -2.93 7.77 9.71
CA GLY A 322 -2.60 6.84 10.79
C GLY A 322 -3.82 6.37 11.59
N MET A 323 -4.87 7.19 11.68
CA MET A 323 -6.16 6.80 12.28
C MET A 323 -7.00 5.97 11.32
N ASN A 324 -7.09 6.37 10.06
CA ASN A 324 -8.11 5.89 9.12
C ASN A 324 -7.88 4.43 8.70
N ILE A 325 -6.68 4.09 8.23
CA ILE A 325 -6.40 2.77 7.66
C ILE A 325 -6.62 1.63 8.67
N PRO A 326 -6.07 1.67 9.90
CA PRO A 326 -6.31 0.59 10.85
C PRO A 326 -7.77 0.48 11.28
N VAL A 327 -8.48 1.61 11.42
CA VAL A 327 -9.90 1.62 11.83
C VAL A 327 -10.78 1.01 10.75
N ILE A 328 -10.57 1.35 9.46
CA ILE A 328 -11.35 0.75 8.37
C ILE A 328 -11.09 -0.77 8.26
N GLN A 329 -9.83 -1.20 8.43
CA GLN A 329 -9.49 -2.63 8.44
C GLN A 329 -10.14 -3.36 9.61
N ALA A 330 -10.18 -2.76 10.81
CA ALA A 330 -10.86 -3.33 11.97
C ALA A 330 -12.38 -3.46 11.73
N LEU A 331 -13.02 -2.45 11.13
CA LEU A 331 -14.45 -2.51 10.78
C LEU A 331 -14.74 -3.58 9.72
N PHE A 332 -13.87 -3.77 8.74
CA PHE A 332 -13.98 -4.88 7.79
C PHE A 332 -13.88 -6.24 8.49
N ALA A 333 -12.91 -6.40 9.40
CA ALA A 333 -12.70 -7.63 10.13
C ALA A 333 -13.89 -7.96 11.06
N GLU A 334 -14.56 -6.94 11.63
CA GLU A 334 -15.75 -7.10 12.46
C GLU A 334 -17.00 -7.44 11.65
N ALA A 335 -17.15 -6.86 10.46
CA ALA A 335 -18.26 -7.15 9.55
C ALA A 335 -18.16 -8.57 8.93
N ALA A 336 -16.99 -9.18 8.97
CA ALA A 336 -16.73 -10.50 8.42
C ALA A 336 -17.12 -11.63 9.39
N PRO A 337 -17.87 -12.66 8.94
CA PRO A 337 -18.04 -13.88 9.73
C PRO A 337 -16.67 -14.53 10.01
N VAL A 338 -16.48 -15.08 11.22
CA VAL A 338 -15.19 -15.64 11.65
C VAL A 338 -14.64 -16.66 10.63
N LYS A 339 -15.50 -17.55 10.13
CA LYS A 339 -15.15 -18.60 9.13
C LYS A 339 -14.66 -18.01 7.79
N TYR A 340 -15.09 -16.79 7.40
CA TYR A 340 -14.80 -16.18 6.09
C TYR A 340 -13.97 -14.90 6.20
N ARG A 341 -13.38 -14.62 7.36
CA ARG A 341 -12.65 -13.37 7.62
C ARG A 341 -11.49 -13.15 6.66
N ALA A 342 -10.72 -14.20 6.34
CA ALA A 342 -9.61 -14.14 5.40
C ALA A 342 -10.07 -13.67 4.00
N THR A 343 -11.16 -14.25 3.48
CA THR A 343 -11.72 -13.87 2.18
C THR A 343 -12.26 -12.43 2.18
N PHE A 344 -12.89 -11.99 3.28
CA PHE A 344 -13.32 -10.59 3.42
C PHE A 344 -12.15 -9.61 3.42
N MET A 345 -11.05 -9.95 4.12
CA MET A 345 -9.85 -9.12 4.12
C MET A 345 -9.17 -9.09 2.75
N SER A 346 -9.24 -10.17 1.97
CA SER A 346 -8.77 -10.19 0.57
C SER A 346 -9.59 -9.26 -0.32
N VAL A 347 -10.91 -9.25 -0.17
CA VAL A 347 -11.79 -8.30 -0.89
C VAL A 347 -11.48 -6.86 -0.48
N SER A 348 -11.25 -6.59 0.80
CA SER A 348 -10.79 -5.27 1.27
C SER A 348 -9.48 -4.87 0.59
N GLY A 349 -8.51 -5.79 0.48
CA GLY A 349 -7.25 -5.55 -0.22
C GLY A 349 -7.43 -5.24 -1.72
N MET A 350 -8.33 -5.96 -2.41
CA MET A 350 -8.71 -5.68 -3.80
C MET A 350 -9.33 -4.27 -3.93
N THR A 351 -10.20 -3.88 -3.01
CA THR A 351 -10.83 -2.56 -2.97
C THR A 351 -9.77 -1.44 -2.88
N PHE A 352 -8.74 -1.65 -2.08
CA PHE A 352 -7.61 -0.71 -1.99
C PHE A 352 -6.86 -0.60 -3.32
N ARG A 353 -6.67 -1.71 -4.04
CA ARG A 353 -6.08 -1.70 -5.39
C ARG A 353 -6.93 -0.93 -6.41
N VAL A 354 -8.26 -1.04 -6.33
CA VAL A 354 -9.18 -0.23 -7.15
C VAL A 354 -8.94 1.26 -6.90
N GLY A 355 -8.92 1.70 -5.64
CA GLY A 355 -8.65 3.10 -5.29
C GLY A 355 -7.25 3.56 -5.72
N GLN A 356 -6.24 2.71 -5.58
CA GLN A 356 -4.86 2.96 -6.01
C GLN A 356 -4.75 3.15 -7.54
N THR A 357 -5.54 2.41 -8.31
CA THR A 357 -5.59 2.53 -9.77
C THR A 357 -6.38 3.74 -10.22
N LEU A 358 -7.59 3.94 -9.66
CA LEU A 358 -8.49 5.01 -10.05
C LEU A 358 -8.01 6.39 -9.58
N GLY A 359 -7.32 6.47 -8.44
CA GLY A 359 -6.89 7.73 -7.86
C GLY A 359 -6.08 8.61 -8.81
N PRO A 360 -4.94 8.13 -9.35
CA PRO A 360 -4.16 8.89 -10.31
C PRO A 360 -4.91 9.23 -11.59
N LEU A 361 -5.78 8.32 -12.08
CA LEU A 361 -6.59 8.55 -13.30
C LEU A 361 -7.60 9.68 -13.08
N LEU A 362 -8.37 9.62 -12.00
CA LEU A 362 -9.36 10.63 -11.67
C LEU A 362 -8.71 12.00 -11.42
N MET A 363 -7.62 12.02 -10.63
CA MET A 363 -6.92 13.27 -10.35
C MET A 363 -6.17 13.81 -11.58
N GLY A 364 -5.70 12.95 -12.50
CA GLY A 364 -5.18 13.35 -13.78
C GLY A 364 -6.22 14.09 -14.64
N MET A 365 -7.48 13.61 -14.66
CA MET A 365 -8.60 14.30 -15.31
C MET A 365 -8.88 15.66 -14.64
N VAL A 366 -8.89 15.70 -13.30
CA VAL A 366 -9.08 16.94 -12.54
C VAL A 366 -7.96 17.97 -12.85
N ILE A 367 -6.70 17.51 -12.91
CA ILE A 367 -5.56 18.36 -13.28
C ILE A 367 -5.75 19.00 -14.68
N SER A 368 -6.32 18.24 -15.62
CA SER A 368 -6.55 18.76 -16.99
C SER A 368 -7.57 19.89 -17.03
N ILE A 369 -8.52 19.95 -16.08
CA ILE A 369 -9.63 20.92 -16.07
C ILE A 369 -9.32 22.06 -15.10
N TRP A 370 -8.84 21.75 -13.90
CA TRP A 370 -8.71 22.71 -12.79
C TRP A 370 -7.27 22.87 -12.29
N GLY A 371 -6.28 22.29 -12.99
CA GLY A 371 -4.88 22.33 -12.59
C GLY A 371 -4.57 21.48 -11.35
N ILE A 372 -3.30 21.51 -10.92
CA ILE A 372 -2.82 20.70 -9.77
C ILE A 372 -3.55 21.08 -8.47
N GLY A 373 -3.82 22.38 -8.25
CA GLY A 373 -4.58 22.85 -7.07
C GLY A 373 -5.99 22.26 -6.99
N GLY A 374 -6.66 22.13 -8.14
CA GLY A 374 -7.99 21.53 -8.25
C GLY A 374 -8.04 20.09 -7.76
N ALA A 375 -6.98 19.30 -7.96
CA ALA A 375 -6.90 17.91 -7.48
C ALA A 375 -6.92 17.79 -5.95
N PHE A 376 -6.38 18.78 -5.24
CA PHE A 376 -6.46 18.81 -3.77
C PHE A 376 -7.86 19.19 -3.30
N TYR A 377 -8.50 20.18 -3.92
CA TYR A 377 -9.89 20.54 -3.60
C TYR A 377 -10.86 19.40 -3.91
N ALA A 378 -10.66 18.67 -5.01
CA ALA A 378 -11.43 17.47 -5.33
C ALA A 378 -11.25 16.40 -4.25
N GLY A 379 -10.02 16.17 -3.78
CA GLY A 379 -9.73 15.27 -2.67
C GLY A 379 -10.40 15.71 -1.36
N ALA A 380 -10.39 17.01 -1.06
CA ALA A 380 -11.08 17.58 0.09
C ALA A 380 -12.61 17.36 0.00
N GLY A 381 -13.20 17.59 -1.17
CA GLY A 381 -14.62 17.32 -1.45
C GLY A 381 -14.98 15.84 -1.25
N LEU A 382 -14.16 14.92 -1.75
CA LEU A 382 -14.32 13.49 -1.51
C LEU A 382 -14.27 13.15 -0.01
N SER A 383 -13.39 13.79 0.76
CA SER A 383 -13.31 13.62 2.21
C SER A 383 -14.59 14.06 2.91
N ILE A 384 -15.18 15.19 2.51
CA ILE A 384 -16.45 15.67 3.07
C ILE A 384 -17.59 14.69 2.73
N VAL A 385 -17.65 14.19 1.50
CA VAL A 385 -18.64 13.17 1.12
C VAL A 385 -18.48 11.92 1.96
N MET A 386 -17.26 11.46 2.22
CA MET A 386 -17.02 10.29 3.09
C MET A 386 -17.41 10.57 4.54
N PHE A 387 -17.13 11.76 5.05
CA PHE A 387 -17.61 12.17 6.38
C PHE A 387 -19.14 11.99 6.51
N ILE A 388 -19.91 12.41 5.49
CA ILE A 388 -21.37 12.26 5.46
C ILE A 388 -21.77 10.77 5.40
N ILE A 389 -21.08 9.96 4.59
CA ILE A 389 -21.37 8.52 4.47
C ILE A 389 -21.13 7.80 5.80
N VAL A 390 -20.08 8.18 6.57
CA VAL A 390 -19.79 7.59 7.88
C VAL A 390 -20.89 7.83 8.90
N PHE A 391 -21.70 8.89 8.79
CA PHE A 391 -22.88 9.05 9.66
C PHE A 391 -23.92 7.93 9.49
N ARG A 392 -23.97 7.32 8.30
CA ARG A 392 -24.89 6.25 7.97
C ARG A 392 -24.32 4.85 8.18
N LEU A 393 -23.05 4.72 8.65
CA LEU A 393 -22.43 3.46 9.08
C LEU A 393 -22.99 3.04 10.45
#